data_cdbdddb15a67d19026527ecc1e58b54a
#
_entry.id   cdbdddb15a67d19026527ecc1e58b54a
#
_cell.length_a   1.000
_cell.length_b   1.000
_cell.length_c   1.000
_cell.angle_alpha   90.00
_cell.angle_beta   90.00
_cell.angle_gamma   90.00
#
_symmetry.space_group_name_H-M   'P 1'
#
loop_
_entity.id
_entity.type
_entity.pdbx_description
1 polymer ?
#
loop_
_entity_poly.entity_id
_entity_poly.type
_entity_poly.pdbx_seq_one_letter_code
_entity_poly.pdbx_strand_id
1 'polypeptide(L)'
;MRIDEPRFLGARLAGETRLIDSSGANFALGEMFGKPLILVLSYYGCDGTCPTMNMELARALAKVERFRLGTDYRVLTVSFDARDSSATAADFLRKTGAVGSGGDGSELQPGWRHAVLADKDVKTFAASVGFNFFWSDAAKAFLHPNVLVFLTPQGRVARYIYGTRMDAETLTLALTDADWERIANSTAVFDMVTGACFSYNYEEGRYQLNYPLLAGIGSLLLGLSLMGLGAWGYRRKMGRMHG
;
A
#
# COMPACT_ATOMS: atom_id res chain seq x y z
N MET A 1 -7.53 -15.38 -3.98
CA MET A 1 -7.22 -15.52 -2.55
C MET A 1 -7.18 -14.14 -1.92
N ARG A 2 -7.75 -13.96 -0.72
CA ARG A 2 -7.67 -12.72 0.06
C ARG A 2 -7.09 -13.00 1.43
N ILE A 3 -6.46 -12.00 2.03
CA ILE A 3 -5.95 -12.03 3.39
C ILE A 3 -7.11 -11.75 4.35
N ASP A 4 -7.10 -12.37 5.52
CA ASP A 4 -7.98 -12.00 6.64
C ASP A 4 -7.41 -10.71 7.28
N GLU A 5 -7.67 -9.58 6.63
CA GLU A 5 -7.10 -8.28 7.01
C GLU A 5 -7.32 -7.92 8.48
N PRO A 6 -8.54 -8.06 9.06
CA PRO A 6 -8.77 -7.71 10.46
C PRO A 6 -7.84 -8.40 11.46
N ARG A 7 -7.37 -9.61 11.11
CA ARG A 7 -6.46 -10.39 11.95
C ARG A 7 -5.03 -9.86 11.92
N PHE A 8 -4.60 -9.29 10.78
CA PHE A 8 -3.20 -8.93 10.57
C PHE A 8 -2.95 -7.43 10.59
N LEU A 9 -3.98 -6.60 10.44
CA LEU A 9 -3.86 -5.16 10.57
C LEU A 9 -3.33 -4.79 11.95
N GLY A 10 -2.29 -3.96 11.99
CA GLY A 10 -1.57 -3.59 13.21
C GLY A 10 -0.55 -4.60 13.70
N ALA A 11 -0.47 -5.81 13.12
CA ALA A 11 0.57 -6.78 13.45
C ALA A 11 1.95 -6.21 13.12
N ARG A 12 2.92 -6.42 14.02
CA ARG A 12 4.30 -5.94 13.86
C ARG A 12 5.18 -7.06 13.31
N LEU A 13 5.93 -6.77 12.26
CA LEU A 13 6.92 -7.68 11.73
C LEU A 13 8.17 -7.71 12.61
N ALA A 14 8.81 -8.87 12.67
CA ALA A 14 10.05 -9.10 13.42
C ALA A 14 11.22 -8.39 12.72
N GLY A 15 11.69 -7.28 13.30
CA GLY A 15 12.78 -6.48 12.73
C GLY A 15 14.12 -7.22 12.66
N GLU A 16 14.32 -8.25 13.48
CA GLU A 16 15.49 -9.14 13.49
C GLU A 16 15.53 -10.12 12.31
N THR A 17 14.45 -10.26 11.54
CA THR A 17 14.41 -11.13 10.36
C THR A 17 15.59 -10.83 9.42
N ARG A 18 16.41 -11.85 9.16
CA ARG A 18 17.61 -11.71 8.31
C ARG A 18 17.28 -11.96 6.85
N LEU A 19 17.77 -11.05 6.01
CA LEU A 19 17.57 -11.05 4.57
C LEU A 19 18.93 -10.95 3.86
N ILE A 20 18.97 -11.44 2.63
CA ILE A 20 20.11 -11.30 1.71
C ILE A 20 19.58 -10.60 0.46
N ASP A 21 20.11 -9.45 0.12
CA ASP A 21 19.65 -8.70 -1.04
C ASP A 21 20.25 -9.20 -2.37
N SER A 22 19.83 -8.59 -3.46
CA SER A 22 20.27 -8.94 -4.82
C SER A 22 21.78 -8.74 -5.07
N SER A 23 22.47 -7.97 -4.22
CA SER A 23 23.93 -7.84 -4.26
C SER A 23 24.67 -8.91 -3.44
N GLY A 24 23.93 -9.72 -2.67
CA GLY A 24 24.47 -10.67 -1.71
C GLY A 24 24.74 -10.07 -0.32
N ALA A 25 24.38 -8.81 -0.07
CA ALA A 25 24.56 -8.19 1.22
C ALA A 25 23.50 -8.65 2.23
N ASN A 26 23.95 -9.00 3.45
CA ASN A 26 23.08 -9.35 4.55
C ASN A 26 22.57 -8.11 5.26
N PHE A 27 21.28 -8.08 5.59
CA PHE A 27 20.66 -7.02 6.40
C PHE A 27 19.50 -7.54 7.24
N ALA A 28 19.13 -6.80 8.26
CA ALA A 28 17.93 -7.08 9.04
C ALA A 28 16.73 -6.30 8.49
N LEU A 29 15.52 -6.88 8.55
CA LEU A 29 14.30 -6.20 8.12
C LEU A 29 14.12 -4.85 8.80
N GLY A 30 14.51 -4.74 10.08
CA GLY A 30 14.46 -3.50 10.86
C GLY A 30 15.27 -2.33 10.26
N GLU A 31 16.28 -2.62 9.43
CA GLU A 31 17.04 -1.58 8.72
C GLU A 31 16.18 -0.88 7.63
N MET A 32 15.09 -1.52 7.21
CA MET A 32 14.11 -0.93 6.29
C MET A 32 13.05 -0.09 7.03
N PHE A 33 12.98 -0.15 8.36
CA PHE A 33 12.04 0.63 9.18
C PHE A 33 12.50 2.08 9.36
N GLY A 34 11.73 2.88 10.11
CA GLY A 34 11.95 4.32 10.30
C GLY A 34 11.30 5.20 9.22
N LYS A 35 10.72 4.58 8.18
CA LYS A 35 9.93 5.20 7.11
C LYS A 35 8.83 4.21 6.71
N PRO A 36 7.72 4.68 6.09
CA PRO A 36 6.76 3.79 5.46
C PRO A 36 7.47 2.80 4.53
N LEU A 37 7.06 1.53 4.61
CA LEU A 37 7.63 0.46 3.80
C LEU A 37 6.53 -0.24 3.00
N ILE A 38 6.70 -0.33 1.68
CA ILE A 38 5.88 -1.18 0.81
C ILE A 38 6.56 -2.54 0.73
N LEU A 39 5.92 -3.57 1.30
CA LEU A 39 6.38 -4.95 1.20
C LEU A 39 5.65 -5.65 0.05
N VAL A 40 6.42 -6.21 -0.88
CA VAL A 40 5.95 -6.99 -2.02
C VAL A 40 6.41 -8.43 -1.85
N LEU A 41 5.49 -9.37 -1.78
CA LEU A 41 5.82 -10.79 -1.77
C LEU A 41 5.72 -11.33 -3.19
N SER A 42 6.85 -11.85 -3.71
CA SER A 42 7.00 -12.39 -5.06
C SER A 42 7.73 -13.72 -5.02
N TYR A 43 7.79 -14.47 -6.12
CA TYR A 43 8.82 -15.47 -6.31
C TYR A 43 9.54 -15.19 -7.62
N TYR A 44 10.87 -15.31 -7.63
CA TYR A 44 11.70 -14.76 -8.70
C TYR A 44 11.73 -15.65 -9.95
N GLY A 45 11.39 -16.93 -9.81
CA GLY A 45 11.18 -17.85 -10.92
C GLY A 45 9.84 -17.68 -11.65
N CYS A 46 9.02 -16.68 -11.27
CA CYS A 46 7.75 -16.40 -11.93
C CYS A 46 7.97 -15.71 -13.27
N ASP A 47 7.27 -16.18 -14.31
CA ASP A 47 7.21 -15.55 -15.64
C ASP A 47 5.82 -14.89 -15.92
N GLY A 48 4.96 -14.79 -14.90
CA GLY A 48 3.61 -14.29 -14.97
C GLY A 48 3.36 -13.00 -14.18
N THR A 49 2.54 -13.09 -13.12
CA THR A 49 2.01 -11.91 -12.39
C THR A 49 3.05 -11.22 -11.51
N CYS A 50 4.05 -11.93 -10.96
CA CYS A 50 5.02 -11.30 -10.06
C CYS A 50 5.88 -10.21 -10.74
N PRO A 51 6.50 -10.46 -11.93
CA PRO A 51 7.20 -9.39 -12.64
C PRO A 51 6.24 -8.25 -13.04
N THR A 52 5.04 -8.58 -13.54
CA THR A 52 4.04 -7.57 -13.90
C THR A 52 3.70 -6.66 -12.73
N MET A 53 3.47 -7.22 -11.54
CA MET A 53 3.15 -6.46 -10.34
C MET A 53 4.28 -5.51 -9.92
N ASN A 54 5.55 -5.97 -9.98
CA ASN A 54 6.70 -5.12 -9.66
C ASN A 54 6.88 -4.00 -10.71
N MET A 55 6.70 -4.29 -12.01
CA MET A 55 6.76 -3.28 -13.08
C MET A 55 5.63 -2.23 -12.96
N GLU A 56 4.40 -2.66 -12.70
CA GLU A 56 3.26 -1.74 -12.51
C GLU A 56 3.44 -0.89 -11.25
N LEU A 57 3.96 -1.46 -10.17
CA LEU A 57 4.32 -0.70 -8.97
C LEU A 57 5.38 0.36 -9.30
N ALA A 58 6.45 0.02 -10.02
CA ALA A 58 7.48 0.97 -10.42
C ALA A 58 6.90 2.13 -11.25
N ARG A 59 6.03 1.81 -12.23
CA ARG A 59 5.35 2.83 -13.07
C ARG A 59 4.42 3.74 -12.27
N ALA A 60 3.70 3.18 -11.30
CA ALA A 60 2.79 3.94 -10.47
C ALA A 60 3.55 4.82 -9.48
N LEU A 61 4.62 4.31 -8.85
CA LEU A 61 5.48 5.06 -7.94
C LEU A 61 6.20 6.23 -8.63
N ALA A 62 6.58 6.09 -9.91
CA ALA A 62 7.16 7.18 -10.69
C ALA A 62 6.20 8.38 -10.89
N LYS A 63 4.89 8.19 -10.66
CA LYS A 63 3.85 9.24 -10.75
C LYS A 63 3.44 9.78 -9.37
N VAL A 64 3.99 9.24 -8.28
CA VAL A 64 3.76 9.74 -6.93
C VAL A 64 4.63 10.97 -6.70
N GLU A 65 4.01 12.15 -6.64
CA GLU A 65 4.73 13.43 -6.52
C GLU A 65 5.07 13.78 -5.07
N ARG A 66 4.20 13.38 -4.11
CA ARG A 66 4.31 13.77 -2.70
C ARG A 66 5.44 13.07 -1.95
N PHE A 67 5.75 11.83 -2.31
CA PHE A 67 6.72 10.97 -1.61
C PHE A 67 7.84 10.56 -2.56
N ARG A 68 9.08 10.62 -2.10
CA ARG A 68 10.28 10.23 -2.85
C ARG A 68 10.83 8.92 -2.32
N LEU A 69 10.98 7.94 -3.20
CA LEU A 69 11.58 6.66 -2.88
C LEU A 69 12.99 6.84 -2.29
N GLY A 70 13.27 6.10 -1.22
CA GLY A 70 14.53 6.16 -0.48
C GLY A 70 14.60 7.32 0.52
N THR A 71 13.95 8.45 0.23
CA THR A 71 13.92 9.61 1.12
C THR A 71 12.74 9.56 2.08
N ASP A 72 11.54 9.39 1.55
CA ASP A 72 10.29 9.50 2.32
C ASP A 72 9.68 8.13 2.62
N TYR A 73 9.90 7.14 1.76
CA TYR A 73 9.47 5.75 1.94
C TYR A 73 10.48 4.77 1.32
N ARG A 74 10.28 3.48 1.58
CA ARG A 74 11.08 2.37 1.04
C ARG A 74 10.20 1.30 0.44
N VAL A 75 10.79 0.48 -0.43
CA VAL A 75 10.15 -0.72 -0.99
C VAL A 75 11.04 -1.93 -0.75
N LEU A 76 10.43 -3.05 -0.39
CA LEU A 76 11.12 -4.32 -0.21
C LEU A 76 10.34 -5.41 -0.94
N THR A 77 10.94 -5.99 -1.96
CA THR A 77 10.44 -7.22 -2.60
C THR A 77 11.15 -8.42 -2.00
N VAL A 78 10.40 -9.35 -1.40
CA VAL A 78 10.93 -10.57 -0.77
C VAL A 78 10.38 -11.79 -1.49
N SER A 79 11.26 -12.73 -1.82
CA SER A 79 10.80 -14.01 -2.37
C SER A 79 10.15 -14.88 -1.29
N PHE A 80 9.01 -15.47 -1.63
CA PHE A 80 8.37 -16.53 -0.85
C PHE A 80 8.68 -17.94 -1.38
N ASP A 81 9.59 -18.09 -2.33
CA ASP A 81 10.12 -19.40 -2.75
C ASP A 81 11.46 -19.68 -2.05
N ALA A 82 11.50 -20.69 -1.20
CA ALA A 82 12.72 -21.06 -0.49
C ALA A 82 13.89 -21.49 -1.41
N ARG A 83 13.61 -21.78 -2.68
CA ARG A 83 14.62 -22.10 -3.69
C ARG A 83 15.34 -20.88 -4.24
N ASP A 84 14.75 -19.69 -4.11
CA ASP A 84 15.34 -18.46 -4.59
C ASP A 84 16.61 -18.08 -3.80
N SER A 85 17.46 -17.31 -4.45
CA SER A 85 18.75 -16.84 -3.97
C SER A 85 18.96 -15.36 -4.30
N SER A 86 20.05 -14.77 -3.81
CA SER A 86 20.46 -13.41 -4.20
C SER A 86 20.69 -13.29 -5.71
N ALA A 87 21.19 -14.34 -6.37
CA ALA A 87 21.37 -14.36 -7.81
C ALA A 87 20.01 -14.31 -8.55
N THR A 88 19.01 -15.11 -8.14
CA THR A 88 17.67 -15.05 -8.74
C THR A 88 16.99 -13.71 -8.45
N ALA A 89 17.24 -13.10 -7.29
CA ALA A 89 16.78 -11.75 -6.97
C ALA A 89 17.37 -10.70 -7.92
N ALA A 90 18.67 -10.81 -8.22
CA ALA A 90 19.35 -9.92 -9.17
C ALA A 90 18.80 -10.09 -10.60
N ASP A 91 18.55 -11.33 -11.03
CA ASP A 91 17.95 -11.62 -12.34
C ASP A 91 16.54 -11.06 -12.46
N PHE A 92 15.74 -11.22 -11.41
CA PHE A 92 14.38 -10.68 -11.35
C PHE A 92 14.38 -9.13 -11.40
N LEU A 93 15.29 -8.50 -10.66
CA LEU A 93 15.46 -7.05 -10.68
C LEU A 93 15.78 -6.54 -12.09
N ARG A 94 16.71 -7.20 -12.81
CA ARG A 94 17.04 -6.84 -14.20
C ARG A 94 15.84 -7.00 -15.16
N LYS A 95 15.04 -8.06 -14.97
CA LYS A 95 13.86 -8.33 -15.80
C LYS A 95 12.73 -7.34 -15.57
N THR A 96 12.53 -6.89 -14.32
CA THR A 96 11.39 -6.03 -13.96
C THR A 96 11.65 -4.55 -14.21
N GLY A 97 12.91 -4.16 -14.48
CA GLY A 97 13.22 -2.75 -14.70
C GLY A 97 12.83 -1.86 -13.51
N ALA A 98 12.74 -2.43 -12.30
CA ALA A 98 12.63 -1.66 -11.06
C ALA A 98 13.92 -0.85 -10.81
N VAL A 99 14.60 -0.55 -11.88
CA VAL A 99 15.83 0.21 -12.03
C VAL A 99 15.44 1.65 -12.32
N GLY A 100 16.10 2.58 -11.67
CA GLY A 100 15.90 4.02 -11.90
C GLY A 100 16.09 4.40 -13.38
N SER A 101 15.59 5.54 -13.76
CA SER A 101 15.54 6.09 -15.13
C SER A 101 16.90 6.32 -15.82
N GLY A 102 17.98 5.74 -15.33
CA GLY A 102 19.29 5.73 -15.97
C GLY A 102 19.42 4.50 -16.85
N GLY A 103 19.18 4.61 -18.11
CA GLY A 103 18.93 3.61 -19.15
C GLY A 103 19.91 2.44 -19.36
N ASP A 104 20.77 2.05 -18.40
CA ASP A 104 21.71 0.93 -18.53
C ASP A 104 21.47 -0.23 -17.54
N GLY A 105 20.45 -0.16 -16.71
CA GLY A 105 20.09 -1.27 -15.82
C GLY A 105 21.03 -1.53 -14.65
N SER A 106 22.00 -0.68 -14.38
CA SER A 106 23.04 -0.90 -13.39
C SER A 106 22.80 -0.21 -12.03
N GLU A 107 21.94 0.80 -11.96
CA GLU A 107 21.69 1.50 -10.72
C GLU A 107 20.38 1.05 -10.05
N LEU A 108 20.53 0.39 -8.90
CA LEU A 108 19.46 0.10 -7.96
C LEU A 108 18.75 1.42 -7.58
N GLN A 109 17.43 1.49 -7.66
CA GLN A 109 16.71 2.65 -7.12
C GLN A 109 17.02 2.75 -5.62
N PRO A 110 17.60 3.86 -5.16
CA PRO A 110 17.83 4.05 -3.73
C PRO A 110 16.51 3.88 -2.98
N GLY A 111 16.46 2.92 -2.05
CA GLY A 111 15.26 2.66 -1.24
C GLY A 111 14.38 1.49 -1.71
N TRP A 112 14.66 0.84 -2.84
CA TRP A 112 14.01 -0.40 -3.23
C TRP A 112 15.00 -1.58 -3.21
N ARG A 113 14.77 -2.56 -2.33
CA ARG A 113 15.58 -3.78 -2.25
C ARG A 113 14.78 -4.99 -2.72
N HIS A 114 15.47 -5.91 -3.40
CA HIS A 114 14.97 -7.24 -3.72
C HIS A 114 15.79 -8.23 -2.88
N ALA A 115 15.13 -9.11 -2.14
CA ALA A 115 15.81 -9.96 -1.18
C ALA A 115 15.19 -11.35 -1.05
N VAL A 116 15.95 -12.25 -0.47
CA VAL A 116 15.51 -13.57 0.00
C VAL A 116 15.72 -13.67 1.51
N LEU A 117 14.97 -14.55 2.18
CA LEU A 117 15.18 -14.85 3.58
C LEU A 117 16.47 -15.68 3.76
N ALA A 118 17.29 -15.31 4.72
CA ALA A 118 18.57 -16.01 5.00
C ALA A 118 18.34 -17.42 5.56
N ASP A 119 17.31 -17.58 6.38
CA ASP A 119 16.92 -18.87 7.02
C ASP A 119 16.00 -19.73 6.15
N LYS A 120 15.53 -19.20 5.02
CA LYS A 120 14.59 -19.86 4.12
C LYS A 120 13.21 -20.18 4.71
N ASP A 121 12.87 -19.65 5.88
CA ASP A 121 11.55 -19.83 6.48
C ASP A 121 10.51 -18.87 5.89
N VAL A 122 10.31 -19.01 4.58
CA VAL A 122 9.40 -18.18 3.79
C VAL A 122 7.94 -18.30 4.23
N LYS A 123 7.55 -19.46 4.79
CA LYS A 123 6.16 -19.69 5.23
C LYS A 123 5.84 -18.88 6.47
N THR A 124 6.69 -18.91 7.49
CA THR A 124 6.50 -18.11 8.70
C THR A 124 6.52 -16.63 8.41
N PHE A 125 7.46 -16.18 7.58
CA PHE A 125 7.54 -14.78 7.17
C PHE A 125 6.27 -14.33 6.43
N ALA A 126 5.83 -15.06 5.42
CA ALA A 126 4.61 -14.72 4.66
C ALA A 126 3.37 -14.76 5.56
N ALA A 127 3.26 -15.77 6.44
CA ALA A 127 2.15 -15.88 7.38
C ALA A 127 2.08 -14.71 8.38
N SER A 128 3.21 -14.06 8.71
CA SER A 128 3.24 -12.91 9.62
C SER A 128 2.45 -11.69 9.10
N VAL A 129 2.24 -11.61 7.80
CA VAL A 129 1.39 -10.61 7.13
C VAL A 129 0.13 -11.21 6.52
N GLY A 130 -0.25 -12.43 6.91
CA GLY A 130 -1.44 -13.11 6.39
C GLY A 130 -1.34 -13.59 4.95
N PHE A 131 -0.16 -13.53 4.35
CA PHE A 131 0.05 -13.95 2.97
C PHE A 131 0.19 -15.47 2.91
N ASN A 132 -0.84 -16.15 2.38
CA ASN A 132 -0.85 -17.58 2.19
C ASN A 132 -0.60 -17.93 0.72
N PHE A 133 0.22 -18.92 0.47
CA PHE A 133 0.54 -19.42 -0.86
C PHE A 133 0.68 -20.94 -0.86
N PHE A 134 0.43 -21.55 -1.99
CA PHE A 134 0.62 -22.99 -2.19
C PHE A 134 0.94 -23.30 -3.65
N TRP A 135 1.67 -24.38 -3.87
CA TRP A 135 1.95 -24.88 -5.21
C TRP A 135 0.73 -25.57 -5.80
N SER A 136 0.39 -25.24 -7.03
CA SER A 136 -0.65 -25.91 -7.81
C SER A 136 -0.02 -26.77 -8.90
N ASP A 137 -0.18 -28.10 -8.79
CA ASP A 137 0.31 -29.01 -9.82
C ASP A 137 -0.42 -28.85 -11.15
N ALA A 138 -1.68 -28.46 -11.11
CA ALA A 138 -2.47 -28.20 -12.30
C ALA A 138 -2.00 -26.95 -13.05
N ALA A 139 -1.71 -25.88 -12.32
CA ALA A 139 -1.25 -24.61 -12.88
C ALA A 139 0.28 -24.57 -13.10
N LYS A 140 1.04 -25.54 -12.52
CA LYS A 140 2.52 -25.53 -12.46
C LYS A 140 3.08 -24.22 -11.94
N ALA A 141 2.37 -23.60 -10.99
CA ALA A 141 2.69 -22.29 -10.42
C ALA A 141 2.25 -22.18 -8.97
N PHE A 142 2.80 -21.24 -8.23
CA PHE A 142 2.29 -20.86 -6.93
C PHE A 142 0.99 -20.07 -7.09
N LEU A 143 -0.04 -20.46 -6.35
CA LEU A 143 -1.26 -19.68 -6.17
C LEU A 143 -1.09 -18.82 -4.91
N HIS A 144 -1.25 -17.52 -5.06
CA HIS A 144 -1.05 -16.52 -4.00
C HIS A 144 -1.91 -15.27 -4.24
N PRO A 145 -2.18 -14.44 -3.24
CA PRO A 145 -2.83 -13.15 -3.43
C PRO A 145 -1.90 -12.16 -4.15
N ASN A 146 -2.45 -11.37 -5.08
CA ASN A 146 -1.75 -10.21 -5.65
C ASN A 146 -2.01 -9.01 -4.73
N VAL A 147 -1.08 -8.70 -3.84
CA VAL A 147 -1.27 -7.70 -2.79
C VAL A 147 0.04 -6.98 -2.46
N LEU A 148 -0.04 -5.68 -2.24
CA LEU A 148 0.98 -4.87 -1.58
C LEU A 148 0.63 -4.75 -0.10
N VAL A 149 1.62 -4.89 0.77
CA VAL A 149 1.48 -4.70 2.21
C VAL A 149 2.17 -3.40 2.59
N PHE A 150 1.42 -2.43 3.09
CA PHE A 150 1.97 -1.17 3.58
C PHE A 150 2.27 -1.29 5.06
N LEU A 151 3.50 -0.97 5.44
CA LEU A 151 3.96 -0.99 6.83
C LEU A 151 4.24 0.44 7.30
N THR A 152 3.92 0.70 8.56
CA THR A 152 4.29 1.94 9.24
C THR A 152 5.81 2.01 9.46
N PRO A 153 6.37 3.19 9.83
CA PRO A 153 7.77 3.32 10.23
C PRO A 153 8.20 2.35 11.34
N GLN A 154 7.27 1.88 12.18
CA GLN A 154 7.54 0.89 13.24
C GLN A 154 7.42 -0.56 12.78
N GLY A 155 7.19 -0.81 11.48
CA GLY A 155 7.02 -2.13 10.92
C GLY A 155 5.68 -2.81 11.24
N ARG A 156 4.62 -2.01 11.49
CA ARG A 156 3.26 -2.53 11.69
C ARG A 156 2.49 -2.52 10.37
N VAL A 157 1.72 -3.55 10.12
CA VAL A 157 0.85 -3.63 8.94
C VAL A 157 -0.21 -2.51 9.02
N ALA A 158 -0.10 -1.54 8.13
CA ALA A 158 -1.02 -0.42 8.04
C ALA A 158 -2.21 -0.74 7.13
N ARG A 159 -1.94 -1.34 5.96
CA ARG A 159 -2.95 -1.52 4.91
C ARG A 159 -2.51 -2.55 3.87
N TYR A 160 -3.50 -3.10 3.17
CA TYR A 160 -3.31 -3.95 2.00
C TYR A 160 -3.90 -3.28 0.76
N ILE A 161 -3.21 -3.37 -0.38
CA ILE A 161 -3.76 -2.96 -1.69
C ILE A 161 -3.68 -4.15 -2.62
N TYR A 162 -4.84 -4.56 -3.17
CA TYR A 162 -4.95 -5.72 -4.03
C TYR A 162 -4.92 -5.35 -5.51
N GLY A 163 -4.45 -6.30 -6.31
CA GLY A 163 -4.49 -6.22 -7.77
C GLY A 163 -3.13 -5.94 -8.39
N THR A 164 -3.10 -6.00 -9.72
CA THR A 164 -1.93 -5.72 -10.54
C THR A 164 -1.95 -4.32 -11.15
N ARG A 165 -3.11 -3.66 -11.15
CA ARG A 165 -3.25 -2.27 -11.62
C ARG A 165 -3.22 -1.34 -10.41
N MET A 166 -2.28 -0.42 -10.44
CA MET A 166 -2.03 0.51 -9.34
C MET A 166 -2.08 1.93 -9.88
N ASP A 167 -2.75 2.82 -9.17
CA ASP A 167 -2.74 4.25 -9.46
C ASP A 167 -1.95 5.02 -8.40
N ALA A 168 -1.37 6.15 -8.81
CA ALA A 168 -0.51 6.96 -7.95
C ALA A 168 -1.28 7.58 -6.77
N GLU A 169 -2.58 7.85 -6.93
CA GLU A 169 -3.41 8.44 -5.89
C GLU A 169 -3.64 7.44 -4.76
N THR A 170 -4.04 6.20 -5.09
CA THR A 170 -4.19 5.10 -4.11
C THR A 170 -2.88 4.85 -3.36
N LEU A 171 -1.73 4.83 -4.06
CA LEU A 171 -0.42 4.65 -3.41
C LEU A 171 -0.07 5.83 -2.50
N THR A 172 -0.35 7.06 -2.93
CA THR A 172 -0.11 8.28 -2.13
C THR A 172 -0.93 8.26 -0.84
N LEU A 173 -2.20 7.88 -0.91
CA LEU A 173 -3.07 7.77 0.26
C LEU A 173 -2.60 6.67 1.21
N ALA A 174 -2.23 5.49 0.68
CA ALA A 174 -1.72 4.39 1.48
C ALA A 174 -0.37 4.72 2.16
N LEU A 175 0.53 5.41 1.46
CA LEU A 175 1.77 5.92 2.03
C LEU A 175 1.51 6.97 3.11
N THR A 176 0.54 7.86 2.90
CA THR A 176 0.14 8.86 3.90
C THR A 176 -0.38 8.20 5.17
N ASP A 177 -1.26 7.19 5.04
CA ASP A 177 -1.76 6.44 6.19
C ASP A 177 -0.64 5.73 6.94
N ALA A 178 0.27 5.09 6.22
CA ALA A 178 1.42 4.41 6.81
C ALA A 178 2.38 5.39 7.52
N ASP A 179 2.66 6.55 6.93
CA ASP A 179 3.52 7.60 7.48
C ASP A 179 2.94 8.19 8.78
N TRP A 180 1.62 8.33 8.84
CA TRP A 180 0.90 8.80 10.02
C TRP A 180 0.55 7.68 11.01
N GLU A 181 1.13 6.49 10.82
CA GLU A 181 0.91 5.30 11.66
C GLU A 181 -0.56 4.87 11.77
N ARG A 182 -1.37 5.24 10.80
CA ARG A 182 -2.77 4.86 10.74
C ARG A 182 -2.90 3.43 10.28
N ILE A 183 -3.55 2.63 11.10
CA ILE A 183 -3.89 1.25 10.77
C ILE A 183 -5.30 1.27 10.18
N ALA A 184 -5.44 0.71 8.97
CA ALA A 184 -6.75 0.55 8.36
C ALA A 184 -7.66 -0.23 9.32
N ASN A 185 -8.87 0.27 9.53
CA ASN A 185 -9.85 -0.37 10.40
C ASN A 185 -11.14 -0.55 9.60
N SER A 186 -11.66 -1.78 9.56
CA SER A 186 -12.94 -2.08 8.90
C SER A 186 -14.13 -1.32 9.51
N THR A 187 -13.96 -0.79 10.72
CA THR A 187 -14.97 -0.03 11.45
C THR A 187 -14.69 1.47 11.57
N ALA A 188 -13.54 1.96 11.08
CA ALA A 188 -13.17 3.37 11.19
C ALA A 188 -13.98 4.22 10.20
N VAL A 189 -15.12 4.66 10.65
CA VAL A 189 -16.06 5.53 9.93
C VAL A 189 -15.55 6.97 9.79
N PHE A 190 -14.41 7.34 10.37
CA PHE A 190 -13.95 8.73 10.37
C PHE A 190 -12.43 8.87 10.36
N ASP A 191 -11.84 8.84 9.19
CA ASP A 191 -10.53 9.45 8.97
C ASP A 191 -10.75 10.94 8.60
N MET A 192 -10.71 11.79 9.61
CA MET A 192 -11.30 13.13 9.61
C MET A 192 -10.53 14.23 8.86
N VAL A 193 -9.41 13.99 8.20
CA VAL A 193 -8.68 15.07 7.52
C VAL A 193 -8.31 14.74 6.05
N THR A 194 -8.02 13.50 5.73
CA THR A 194 -7.80 13.05 4.33
C THR A 194 -8.88 12.07 3.86
N GLY A 195 -9.55 11.39 4.77
CA GLY A 195 -10.59 10.39 4.53
C GLY A 195 -12.00 10.96 4.38
N ALA A 196 -12.21 12.27 4.57
CA ALA A 196 -13.55 12.86 4.40
C ALA A 196 -14.09 12.68 2.97
N CYS A 197 -13.23 12.66 1.96
CA CYS A 197 -13.61 12.50 0.56
C CYS A 197 -13.42 11.08 0.03
N PHE A 198 -12.55 10.26 0.66
CA PHE A 198 -12.19 8.93 0.17
C PHE A 198 -12.39 7.89 1.27
N SER A 199 -13.00 6.75 0.91
CA SER A 199 -13.08 5.55 1.74
C SER A 199 -12.33 4.41 1.06
N TYR A 200 -11.65 3.58 1.86
CA TYR A 200 -11.02 2.37 1.33
C TYR A 200 -12.08 1.28 1.14
N ASN A 201 -12.24 0.83 -0.10
CA ASN A 201 -13.13 -0.28 -0.43
C ASN A 201 -12.37 -1.61 -0.26
N TYR A 202 -12.69 -2.35 0.80
CA TYR A 202 -12.08 -3.65 1.10
C TYR A 202 -12.41 -4.73 0.05
N GLU A 203 -13.53 -4.61 -0.66
CA GLU A 203 -13.89 -5.57 -1.71
C GLU A 203 -13.05 -5.39 -2.96
N GLU A 204 -12.77 -4.15 -3.32
CA GLU A 204 -11.99 -3.80 -4.50
C GLU A 204 -10.51 -3.54 -4.20
N GLY A 205 -10.14 -3.41 -2.91
CA GLY A 205 -8.77 -3.18 -2.47
C GLY A 205 -8.20 -1.82 -2.89
N ARG A 206 -9.06 -0.80 -3.05
CA ARG A 206 -8.68 0.55 -3.48
C ARG A 206 -9.47 1.63 -2.77
N TYR A 207 -8.94 2.86 -2.82
CA TYR A 207 -9.67 4.03 -2.35
C TYR A 207 -10.74 4.45 -3.35
N GLN A 208 -11.91 4.84 -2.84
CA GLN A 208 -13.04 5.35 -3.62
C GLN A 208 -13.61 6.60 -2.96
N LEU A 209 -14.23 7.47 -3.75
CA LEU A 209 -14.95 8.64 -3.24
C LEU A 209 -16.07 8.22 -2.29
N ASN A 210 -16.11 8.85 -1.14
CA ASN A 210 -17.15 8.60 -0.13
C ASN A 210 -18.44 9.35 -0.49
N TYR A 211 -19.17 8.86 -1.49
CA TYR A 211 -20.41 9.47 -1.97
C TYR A 211 -21.45 9.72 -0.86
N PRO A 212 -21.69 8.80 0.09
CA PRO A 212 -22.64 9.05 1.18
C PRO A 212 -22.27 10.25 2.04
N LEU A 213 -20.99 10.42 2.36
CA LEU A 213 -20.52 11.55 3.15
C LEU A 213 -20.64 12.88 2.38
N LEU A 214 -20.23 12.88 1.12
CA LEU A 214 -20.35 14.07 0.26
C LEU A 214 -21.81 14.49 0.09
N ALA A 215 -22.73 13.55 -0.10
CA ALA A 215 -24.16 13.81 -0.16
C ALA A 215 -24.70 14.36 1.17
N GLY A 216 -24.24 13.82 2.31
CA GLY A 216 -24.59 14.30 3.64
C GLY A 216 -24.15 15.73 3.90
N ILE A 217 -22.90 16.07 3.57
CA ILE A 217 -22.38 17.45 3.68
C ILE A 217 -23.16 18.40 2.75
N GLY A 218 -23.40 18.00 1.51
CA GLY A 218 -24.18 18.79 0.55
C GLY A 218 -25.61 19.07 1.07
N SER A 219 -26.27 18.07 1.63
CA SER A 219 -27.61 18.22 2.22
C SER A 219 -27.61 19.16 3.43
N LEU A 220 -26.61 19.07 4.29
CA LEU A 220 -26.45 19.95 5.45
C LEU A 220 -26.26 21.40 5.02
N LEU A 221 -25.36 21.66 4.05
CA LEU A 221 -25.11 22.99 3.54
C LEU A 221 -26.36 23.60 2.88
N LEU A 222 -27.10 22.79 2.12
CA LEU A 222 -28.36 23.20 1.52
C LEU A 222 -29.40 23.57 2.58
N GLY A 223 -29.54 22.74 3.62
CA GLY A 223 -30.46 22.99 4.75
C GLY A 223 -30.13 24.29 5.47
N LEU A 224 -28.84 24.52 5.79
CA LEU A 224 -28.39 25.75 6.43
C LEU A 224 -28.63 26.99 5.56
N SER A 225 -28.41 26.86 4.24
CA SER A 225 -28.67 27.95 3.29
C SER A 225 -30.15 28.31 3.22
N LEU A 226 -31.05 27.32 3.18
CA LEU A 226 -32.50 27.54 3.17
C LEU A 226 -32.98 28.17 4.49
N MET A 227 -32.46 27.71 5.64
CA MET A 227 -32.75 28.34 6.91
C MET A 227 -32.28 29.81 6.96
N GLY A 228 -31.06 30.07 6.47
CA GLY A 228 -30.53 31.45 6.41
C GLY A 228 -31.38 32.37 5.53
N LEU A 229 -31.77 31.89 4.35
CA LEU A 229 -32.67 32.65 3.45
C LEU A 229 -34.04 32.85 4.05
N GLY A 230 -34.62 31.85 4.73
CA GLY A 230 -35.89 31.95 5.43
C GLY A 230 -35.85 32.97 6.55
N ALA A 231 -34.80 32.91 7.39
CA ALA A 231 -34.61 33.89 8.49
C ALA A 231 -34.40 35.32 7.96
N TRP A 232 -33.63 35.48 6.89
CA TRP A 232 -33.44 36.79 6.24
C TRP A 232 -34.73 37.33 5.68
N GLY A 233 -35.52 36.52 4.96
CA GLY A 233 -36.81 36.90 4.39
C GLY A 233 -37.81 37.28 5.50
N TYR A 234 -37.84 36.51 6.59
CA TYR A 234 -38.69 36.81 7.78
C TYR A 234 -38.31 38.16 8.41
N ARG A 235 -37.03 38.40 8.68
CA ARG A 235 -36.55 39.69 9.22
C ARG A 235 -36.88 40.86 8.29
N ARG A 236 -36.75 40.71 6.99
CA ARG A 236 -37.08 41.75 6.01
C ARG A 236 -38.58 42.08 5.96
N LYS A 237 -39.44 41.04 6.15
CA LYS A 237 -40.89 41.21 6.25
C LYS A 237 -41.29 41.94 7.54
N MET A 238 -40.71 41.56 8.66
CA MET A 238 -40.97 42.18 9.96
C MET A 238 -40.54 43.66 9.98
N GLY A 239 -39.39 44.01 9.43
CA GLY A 239 -38.91 45.40 9.30
C GLY A 239 -39.82 46.29 8.47
N ARG A 240 -40.58 45.72 7.50
CA ARG A 240 -41.55 46.45 6.69
C ARG A 240 -42.92 46.67 7.36
N MET A 241 -43.20 45.94 8.43
CA MET A 241 -44.48 46.06 9.17
C MET A 241 -44.39 47.01 10.35
N HIS A 242 -43.21 47.48 10.73
CA HIS A 242 -42.96 48.36 11.87
C HIS A 242 -42.37 49.72 11.46
N GLY A 243 -42.25 50.01 10.17
CA GLY A 243 -41.93 51.32 9.61
C GLY A 243 -43.05 51.84 8.71
#